data_0c493b9746430504d08e4d42f654e018
#
_entry.id   0c493b9746430504d08e4d42f654e018
#
_cell.length_a   1.000
_cell.length_b   1.000
_cell.length_c   1.000
_cell.angle_alpha   90.00
_cell.angle_beta   90.00
_cell.angle_gamma   90.00
#
_symmetry.space_group_name_H-M   'P 1'
#
loop_
_entity.id
_entity.type
_entity.pdbx_description
1 polymer ?
#
loop_
_entity_poly.entity_id
_entity_poly.type
_entity_poly.pdbx_seq_one_letter_code
_entity_poly.pdbx_strand_id
1 'polypeptide(L)'
;DMQPLAFRPDKINAFLGTDIPTEDMVKYFDALEIKVDLDKMTVTPPSFRPDLEGEADIAEEVARFFGYANIPTTLPHGASTMGKISFKQRVEDVAGEIAQFCGFSQAMTYSFESPKVFDKLKLAADAEERKTVVISNPLGEDFSIMRTLPLNGMLNSLAINYNRRNKDVKLYELAKVYVPVEGEDL
;
A
#
# COMPACT_ATOMS: atom_id res chain seq x y z
N ASP A 1 19.80 24.00 6.75
CA ASP A 1 21.07 23.42 6.29
C ASP A 1 20.88 21.92 6.11
N MET A 2 21.23 21.43 4.91
CA MET A 2 21.16 19.97 4.63
C MET A 2 22.23 19.24 5.45
N GLN A 3 21.87 18.09 5.98
CA GLN A 3 22.81 17.25 6.74
C GLN A 3 23.66 16.41 5.78
N PRO A 4 24.96 16.22 6.07
CA PRO A 4 25.79 15.32 5.32
C PRO A 4 25.28 13.87 5.42
N LEU A 5 25.20 13.17 4.30
CA LEU A 5 24.87 11.77 4.17
C LEU A 5 26.13 10.92 4.00
N ALA A 6 26.10 9.67 4.44
CA ALA A 6 27.22 8.76 4.23
C ALA A 6 27.43 8.45 2.74
N PHE A 7 28.66 8.54 2.28
CA PHE A 7 29.06 8.15 0.93
C PHE A 7 29.86 6.85 0.99
N ARG A 8 29.28 5.77 0.53
CA ARG A 8 29.87 4.42 0.56
C ARG A 8 29.84 3.82 -0.86
N PRO A 9 30.85 4.12 -1.72
CA PRO A 9 30.89 3.64 -3.11
C PRO A 9 30.69 2.14 -3.26
N ASP A 10 31.35 1.36 -2.42
CA ASP A 10 31.24 -0.11 -2.44
C ASP A 10 29.80 -0.58 -2.17
N LYS A 11 29.13 0.10 -1.25
CA LYS A 11 27.73 -0.22 -0.92
C LYS A 11 26.77 0.20 -2.04
N ILE A 12 27.04 1.35 -2.69
CA ILE A 12 26.27 1.80 -3.86
C ILE A 12 26.42 0.77 -4.98
N ASN A 13 27.64 0.34 -5.29
CA ASN A 13 27.90 -0.68 -6.30
C ASN A 13 27.23 -2.02 -5.96
N ALA A 14 27.30 -2.45 -4.70
CA ALA A 14 26.63 -3.68 -4.24
C ALA A 14 25.10 -3.57 -4.37
N PHE A 15 24.53 -2.41 -4.08
CA PHE A 15 23.10 -2.14 -4.19
C PHE A 15 22.61 -2.13 -5.65
N LEU A 16 23.41 -1.51 -6.55
CA LEU A 16 23.09 -1.41 -7.97
C LEU A 16 23.49 -2.65 -8.78
N GLY A 17 24.35 -3.50 -8.24
CA GLY A 17 24.94 -4.62 -8.98
C GLY A 17 25.95 -4.15 -10.05
N THR A 18 26.70 -3.09 -9.76
CA THR A 18 27.63 -2.43 -10.68
C THR A 18 29.04 -2.42 -10.10
N ASP A 19 30.00 -1.94 -10.90
CA ASP A 19 31.40 -1.70 -10.49
C ASP A 19 31.83 -0.31 -11.01
N ILE A 20 31.11 0.72 -10.60
CA ILE A 20 31.33 2.12 -11.00
C ILE A 20 32.49 2.68 -10.18
N PRO A 21 33.54 3.24 -10.81
CA PRO A 21 34.63 3.89 -10.10
C PRO A 21 34.15 5.05 -9.22
N THR A 22 34.75 5.22 -8.05
CA THR A 22 34.42 6.33 -7.13
C THR A 22 34.57 7.69 -7.79
N GLU A 23 35.59 7.87 -8.64
CA GLU A 23 35.83 9.12 -9.36
C GLU A 23 34.67 9.47 -10.31
N ASP A 24 34.01 8.47 -10.89
CA ASP A 24 32.86 8.71 -11.77
C ASP A 24 31.63 9.06 -10.96
N MET A 25 31.40 8.43 -9.81
CA MET A 25 30.33 8.84 -8.88
C MET A 25 30.52 10.28 -8.41
N VAL A 26 31.74 10.70 -8.11
CA VAL A 26 32.08 12.08 -7.73
C VAL A 26 31.71 13.05 -8.87
N LYS A 27 32.02 12.71 -10.12
CA LYS A 27 31.65 13.55 -11.29
C LYS A 27 30.14 13.66 -11.43
N TYR A 28 29.38 12.58 -11.16
CA TYR A 28 27.93 12.62 -11.20
C TYR A 28 27.36 13.56 -10.12
N PHE A 29 27.92 13.49 -8.91
CA PHE A 29 27.52 14.39 -7.83
C PHE A 29 27.89 15.84 -8.09
N ASP A 30 29.06 16.10 -8.66
CA ASP A 30 29.47 17.45 -9.02
C ASP A 30 28.51 18.08 -10.04
N ALA A 31 28.08 17.33 -11.06
CA ALA A 31 27.08 17.75 -12.03
C ALA A 31 25.69 18.07 -11.40
N LEU A 32 25.42 17.54 -10.21
CA LEU A 32 24.18 17.76 -9.45
C LEU A 32 24.34 18.79 -8.31
N GLU A 33 25.48 19.45 -8.23
CA GLU A 33 25.83 20.37 -7.14
C GLU A 33 25.84 19.70 -5.74
N ILE A 34 25.97 18.38 -5.69
CA ILE A 34 26.13 17.62 -4.45
C ILE A 34 27.60 17.68 -4.03
N LYS A 35 27.87 18.28 -2.89
CA LYS A 35 29.24 18.40 -2.39
C LYS A 35 29.75 17.09 -1.82
N VAL A 36 30.91 16.63 -2.28
CA VAL A 36 31.56 15.40 -1.80
C VAL A 36 32.74 15.75 -0.90
N ASP A 37 32.80 15.13 0.27
CA ASP A 37 33.95 15.13 1.19
C ASP A 37 34.54 13.72 1.25
N LEU A 38 35.61 13.49 0.50
CA LEU A 38 36.26 12.18 0.42
C LEU A 38 37.04 11.83 1.71
N ASP A 39 37.46 12.81 2.49
CA ASP A 39 38.17 12.55 3.74
C ASP A 39 37.21 12.02 4.82
N LYS A 40 35.97 12.52 4.81
CA LYS A 40 34.93 12.08 5.73
C LYS A 40 34.02 11.02 5.14
N MET A 41 34.18 10.73 3.85
CA MET A 41 33.29 9.84 3.09
C MET A 41 31.81 10.25 3.25
N THR A 42 31.52 11.51 2.94
CA THR A 42 30.17 12.06 3.02
C THR A 42 29.83 12.88 1.77
N VAL A 43 28.53 12.98 1.49
CA VAL A 43 27.97 13.88 0.49
C VAL A 43 26.97 14.83 1.14
N THR A 44 26.94 16.07 0.68
CA THR A 44 26.01 17.08 1.19
C THR A 44 25.14 17.55 0.03
N PRO A 45 23.85 17.20 0.03
CA PRO A 45 22.91 17.68 -0.99
C PRO A 45 22.77 19.21 -0.98
N PRO A 46 22.49 19.84 -2.14
CA PRO A 46 22.14 21.25 -2.16
C PRO A 46 20.73 21.48 -1.56
N SER A 47 20.48 22.69 -1.06
CA SER A 47 19.22 23.01 -0.36
C SER A 47 17.95 22.88 -1.19
N PHE A 48 18.07 22.85 -2.52
CA PHE A 48 16.95 22.66 -3.45
C PHE A 48 16.63 21.18 -3.73
N ARG A 49 17.39 20.22 -3.15
CA ARG A 49 17.17 18.77 -3.24
C ARG A 49 16.81 18.19 -1.86
N PRO A 50 15.63 18.56 -1.32
CA PRO A 50 15.18 18.03 -0.03
C PRO A 50 14.80 16.54 -0.08
N ASP A 51 14.70 15.97 -1.28
CA ASP A 51 14.42 14.58 -1.56
C ASP A 51 15.60 13.63 -1.25
N LEU A 52 16.81 14.16 -1.16
CA LEU A 52 18.01 13.37 -0.87
C LEU A 52 18.20 13.24 0.64
N GLU A 53 17.58 12.23 1.24
CA GLU A 53 17.56 12.01 2.69
C GLU A 53 18.42 10.82 3.14
N GLY A 54 18.74 9.90 2.22
CA GLY A 54 19.43 8.67 2.57
C GLY A 54 20.36 8.11 1.50
N GLU A 55 21.01 6.99 1.83
CA GLU A 55 21.96 6.33 0.92
C GLU A 55 21.28 5.77 -0.33
N ALA A 56 20.03 5.37 -0.24
CA ALA A 56 19.28 4.87 -1.39
C ALA A 56 19.06 5.98 -2.42
N ASP A 57 18.77 7.20 -1.96
CA ASP A 57 18.57 8.37 -2.83
C ASP A 57 19.89 8.74 -3.54
N ILE A 58 20.99 8.68 -2.81
CA ILE A 58 22.34 8.88 -3.39
C ILE A 58 22.69 7.78 -4.41
N ALA A 59 22.32 6.55 -4.14
CA ALA A 59 22.52 5.44 -5.09
C ALA A 59 21.64 5.61 -6.35
N GLU A 60 20.42 6.13 -6.20
CA GLU A 60 19.53 6.44 -7.33
C GLU A 60 20.17 7.48 -8.26
N GLU A 61 20.75 8.54 -7.72
CA GLU A 61 21.42 9.57 -8.54
C GLU A 61 22.59 8.98 -9.31
N VAL A 62 23.38 8.10 -8.68
CA VAL A 62 24.46 7.39 -9.38
C VAL A 62 23.88 6.50 -10.49
N ALA A 63 22.83 5.75 -10.21
CA ALA A 63 22.19 4.88 -11.21
C ALA A 63 21.64 5.66 -12.39
N ARG A 64 21.05 6.82 -12.13
CA ARG A 64 20.48 7.70 -13.16
C ARG A 64 21.53 8.26 -14.09
N PHE A 65 22.67 8.72 -13.56
CA PHE A 65 23.77 9.24 -14.37
C PHE A 65 24.56 8.15 -15.09
N PHE A 66 24.75 7.00 -14.43
CA PHE A 66 25.34 5.82 -15.07
C PHE A 66 24.47 5.30 -16.22
N GLY A 67 23.17 5.48 -16.11
CA GLY A 67 22.14 5.02 -17.04
C GLY A 67 21.59 3.66 -16.68
N TYR A 68 20.30 3.59 -16.42
CA TYR A 68 19.60 2.35 -16.03
C TYR A 68 19.79 1.21 -17.02
N ALA A 69 19.95 1.51 -18.32
CA ALA A 69 20.19 0.51 -19.35
C ALA A 69 21.58 -0.18 -19.22
N ASN A 70 22.51 0.43 -18.49
CA ASN A 70 23.85 -0.11 -18.25
C ASN A 70 23.91 -0.98 -16.98
N ILE A 71 22.85 -0.98 -16.15
CA ILE A 71 22.77 -1.80 -14.96
C ILE A 71 22.43 -3.24 -15.39
N PRO A 72 23.22 -4.25 -15.00
CA PRO A 72 22.99 -5.62 -15.42
C PRO A 72 21.69 -6.18 -14.84
N THR A 73 20.95 -6.90 -15.66
CA THR A 73 19.77 -7.64 -15.20
C THR A 73 20.22 -8.89 -14.42
N THR A 74 19.76 -9.02 -13.19
CA THR A 74 20.06 -10.16 -12.33
C THR A 74 18.81 -10.93 -11.95
N LEU A 75 18.97 -12.23 -11.66
CA LEU A 75 17.89 -13.03 -11.09
C LEU A 75 17.83 -12.81 -9.57
N PRO A 76 16.63 -12.72 -8.96
CA PRO A 76 16.50 -12.67 -7.52
C PRO A 76 17.10 -13.94 -6.88
N HIS A 77 17.84 -13.77 -5.80
CA HIS A 77 18.33 -14.85 -4.98
C HIS A 77 17.60 -14.85 -3.64
N GLY A 78 17.07 -16.00 -3.26
CA GLY A 78 16.38 -16.17 -1.99
C GLY A 78 16.11 -17.63 -1.70
N ALA A 79 15.90 -17.95 -0.42
CA ALA A 79 15.40 -19.25 -0.04
C ALA A 79 13.97 -19.42 -0.58
N SER A 80 13.76 -20.44 -1.39
CA SER A 80 12.40 -20.77 -1.83
C SER A 80 11.69 -21.53 -0.72
N THR A 81 10.46 -21.10 -0.41
CA THR A 81 9.58 -21.82 0.50
C THR A 81 8.40 -22.37 -0.29
N MET A 82 7.91 -23.55 0.10
CA MET A 82 6.69 -24.06 -0.49
C MET A 82 5.51 -23.17 -0.08
N GLY A 83 4.85 -22.57 -1.07
CA GLY A 83 3.59 -21.87 -0.85
C GLY A 83 2.53 -22.84 -0.33
N LYS A 84 1.76 -22.40 0.66
CA LYS A 84 0.63 -23.17 1.20
C LYS A 84 -0.59 -22.28 1.25
N ILE A 85 -1.72 -22.82 0.85
CA ILE A 85 -3.02 -22.21 1.11
C ILE A 85 -3.41 -22.56 2.54
N SER A 86 -3.70 -21.58 3.39
CA SER A 86 -4.19 -21.81 4.74
C SER A 86 -5.60 -22.41 4.72
N PHE A 87 -5.98 -23.05 5.81
CA PHE A 87 -7.35 -23.58 5.95
C PHE A 87 -8.39 -22.47 5.75
N LYS A 88 -8.15 -21.29 6.31
CA LYS A 88 -9.02 -20.13 6.13
C LYS A 88 -9.19 -19.75 4.66
N GLN A 89 -8.09 -19.60 3.94
CA GLN A 89 -8.13 -19.27 2.49
C GLN A 89 -8.90 -20.35 1.71
N ARG A 90 -8.68 -21.63 2.04
CA ARG A 90 -9.41 -22.72 1.37
C ARG A 90 -10.93 -22.66 1.62
N VAL A 91 -11.33 -22.29 2.84
CA VAL A 91 -12.77 -22.12 3.16
C VAL A 91 -13.35 -20.94 2.39
N GLU A 92 -12.62 -19.82 2.32
CA GLU A 92 -13.03 -18.64 1.55
C GLU A 92 -13.16 -18.96 0.05
N ASP A 93 -12.20 -19.67 -0.53
CA ASP A 93 -12.22 -20.08 -1.94
C ASP A 93 -13.45 -20.98 -2.22
N VAL A 94 -13.65 -22.01 -1.40
CA VAL A 94 -14.78 -22.93 -1.57
C VAL A 94 -16.14 -22.22 -1.40
N ALA A 95 -16.25 -21.29 -0.44
CA ALA A 95 -17.47 -20.50 -0.26
C ALA A 95 -17.75 -19.63 -1.50
N GLY A 96 -16.71 -19.00 -2.06
CA GLY A 96 -16.82 -18.23 -3.31
C GLY A 96 -17.24 -19.08 -4.49
N GLU A 97 -16.61 -20.25 -4.69
CA GLU A 97 -16.98 -21.20 -5.74
C GLU A 97 -18.43 -21.66 -5.64
N ILE A 98 -18.88 -22.04 -4.44
CA ILE A 98 -20.29 -22.45 -4.21
C ILE A 98 -21.25 -21.30 -4.55
N ALA A 99 -20.95 -20.07 -4.12
CA ALA A 99 -21.78 -18.92 -4.45
C ALA A 99 -21.88 -18.71 -5.97
N GLN A 100 -20.77 -18.82 -6.70
CA GLN A 100 -20.74 -18.71 -8.15
C GLN A 100 -21.54 -19.85 -8.82
N PHE A 101 -21.39 -21.08 -8.38
CA PHE A 101 -22.20 -22.21 -8.87
C PHE A 101 -23.69 -22.02 -8.64
N CYS A 102 -24.08 -21.32 -7.55
CA CYS A 102 -25.46 -20.95 -7.29
C CYS A 102 -25.94 -19.74 -8.13
N GLY A 103 -25.11 -19.23 -9.02
CA GLY A 103 -25.45 -18.11 -9.92
C GLY A 103 -25.32 -16.74 -9.31
N PHE A 104 -24.52 -16.59 -8.24
CA PHE A 104 -24.20 -15.27 -7.67
C PHE A 104 -22.98 -14.67 -8.36
N SER A 105 -22.97 -13.34 -8.50
CA SER A 105 -21.82 -12.56 -8.94
C SER A 105 -21.09 -11.98 -7.74
N GLN A 106 -19.76 -12.05 -7.76
CA GLN A 106 -18.95 -11.46 -6.71
C GLN A 106 -19.00 -9.94 -6.78
N ALA A 107 -19.19 -9.32 -5.63
CA ALA A 107 -19.06 -7.88 -5.43
C ALA A 107 -17.92 -7.60 -4.45
N MET A 108 -17.30 -6.43 -4.59
CA MET A 108 -16.33 -5.87 -3.65
C MET A 108 -16.77 -4.46 -3.33
N THR A 109 -17.13 -4.22 -2.07
CA THR A 109 -17.58 -2.91 -1.62
C THR A 109 -16.56 -2.28 -0.69
N TYR A 110 -16.64 -0.96 -0.52
CA TYR A 110 -15.70 -0.23 0.33
C TYR A 110 -15.80 -0.65 1.79
N SER A 111 -14.64 -0.73 2.46
CA SER A 111 -14.57 -0.95 3.90
C SER A 111 -14.81 0.30 4.73
N PHE A 112 -14.80 1.47 4.09
CA PHE A 112 -15.07 2.77 4.72
C PHE A 112 -16.53 3.12 4.56
N GLU A 113 -17.13 3.65 5.64
CA GLU A 113 -18.55 4.01 5.65
C GLU A 113 -18.79 5.31 6.43
N SER A 114 -19.99 5.85 6.27
CA SER A 114 -20.51 6.94 7.08
C SER A 114 -21.13 6.41 8.37
N PRO A 115 -21.00 7.08 9.52
CA PRO A 115 -21.76 6.73 10.74
C PRO A 115 -23.29 6.71 10.54
N LYS A 116 -23.78 7.42 9.52
CA LYS A 116 -25.22 7.46 9.15
C LYS A 116 -25.75 6.13 8.62
N VAL A 117 -24.85 5.18 8.30
CA VAL A 117 -25.21 3.86 7.77
C VAL A 117 -26.14 3.09 8.71
N PHE A 118 -25.91 3.19 10.00
CA PHE A 118 -26.67 2.44 11.00
C PHE A 118 -28.15 2.90 11.08
N ASP A 119 -28.41 4.20 10.94
CA ASP A 119 -29.77 4.75 10.88
C ASP A 119 -30.45 4.38 9.56
N LYS A 120 -29.69 4.40 8.45
CA LYS A 120 -30.16 3.96 7.14
C LYS A 120 -30.58 2.47 7.15
N LEU A 121 -29.83 1.63 7.85
CA LEU A 121 -30.11 0.21 8.05
C LEU A 121 -31.15 -0.02 9.15
N LYS A 122 -31.60 1.03 9.85
CA LYS A 122 -32.57 0.97 10.97
C LYS A 122 -32.11 0.06 12.13
N LEU A 123 -30.82 0.05 12.40
CA LEU A 123 -30.29 -0.65 13.56
C LEU A 123 -30.68 0.06 14.85
N ALA A 124 -30.90 -0.70 15.90
CA ALA A 124 -31.20 -0.17 17.24
C ALA A 124 -30.07 0.76 17.72
N ALA A 125 -30.41 1.72 18.58
CA ALA A 125 -29.45 2.72 19.05
C ALA A 125 -28.30 2.09 19.88
N ASP A 126 -28.57 0.97 20.51
CA ASP A 126 -27.67 0.19 21.36
C ASP A 126 -27.05 -1.02 20.62
N ALA A 127 -27.23 -1.13 19.31
CA ALA A 127 -26.67 -2.24 18.54
C ALA A 127 -25.12 -2.25 18.60
N GLU A 128 -24.54 -3.40 18.82
CA GLU A 128 -23.08 -3.59 18.90
C GLU A 128 -22.36 -3.16 17.62
N GLU A 129 -23.00 -3.29 16.49
CA GLU A 129 -22.48 -2.90 15.18
C GLU A 129 -22.23 -1.39 15.07
N ARG A 130 -22.80 -0.58 15.97
CA ARG A 130 -22.53 0.86 16.06
C ARG A 130 -21.20 1.20 16.71
N LYS A 131 -20.57 0.23 17.37
CA LYS A 131 -19.21 0.36 17.90
C LYS A 131 -18.22 0.18 16.77
N THR A 132 -17.61 1.26 16.32
CA THR A 132 -16.78 1.28 15.12
C THR A 132 -15.36 1.77 15.37
N VAL A 133 -14.44 1.34 14.53
CA VAL A 133 -13.12 1.97 14.41
C VAL A 133 -13.29 3.27 13.64
N VAL A 134 -12.90 4.39 14.25
CA VAL A 134 -12.97 5.73 13.64
C VAL A 134 -11.64 6.05 12.98
N ILE A 135 -11.70 6.56 11.73
CA ILE A 135 -10.51 6.91 10.95
C ILE A 135 -10.05 8.31 11.37
N SER A 136 -8.78 8.46 11.73
CA SER A 136 -8.22 9.73 12.22
C SER A 136 -8.11 10.82 11.14
N ASN A 137 -7.92 10.44 9.88
CA ASN A 137 -7.76 11.33 8.73
C ASN A 137 -8.66 10.92 7.56
N PRO A 138 -10.01 10.93 7.73
CA PRO A 138 -10.93 10.42 6.72
C PRO A 138 -10.95 11.33 5.49
N LEU A 139 -11.26 10.76 4.33
CA LEU A 139 -11.48 11.50 3.08
C LEU A 139 -12.75 12.41 3.15
N GLY A 140 -13.61 12.18 4.14
CA GLY A 140 -14.83 12.92 4.39
C GLY A 140 -15.73 12.13 5.34
N GLU A 141 -16.86 12.73 5.77
CA GLU A 141 -17.80 12.11 6.71
C GLU A 141 -18.31 10.75 6.20
N ASP A 142 -18.50 10.62 4.89
CA ASP A 142 -19.00 9.39 4.26
C ASP A 142 -18.01 8.22 4.28
N PHE A 143 -16.76 8.48 4.70
CA PHE A 143 -15.66 7.50 4.79
C PHE A 143 -14.94 7.57 6.13
N SER A 144 -15.66 7.93 7.20
CA SER A 144 -15.05 8.26 8.49
C SER A 144 -14.96 7.10 9.47
N ILE A 145 -15.59 5.97 9.17
CA ILE A 145 -15.55 4.77 10.01
C ILE A 145 -15.23 3.53 9.18
N MET A 146 -14.69 2.50 9.85
CA MET A 146 -14.58 1.17 9.26
C MET A 146 -15.90 0.41 9.42
N ARG A 147 -16.32 -0.31 8.38
CA ARG A 147 -17.57 -1.08 8.40
C ARG A 147 -17.54 -2.20 9.44
N THR A 148 -18.62 -2.34 10.17
CA THR A 148 -18.90 -3.49 11.04
C THR A 148 -19.80 -4.52 10.37
N LEU A 149 -20.48 -4.13 9.29
CA LEU A 149 -21.33 -4.99 8.45
C LEU A 149 -21.07 -4.68 6.96
N PRO A 150 -21.07 -5.68 6.07
CA PRO A 150 -20.95 -5.44 4.62
C PRO A 150 -22.29 -5.05 3.96
N LEU A 151 -23.38 -5.09 4.71
CA LEU A 151 -24.74 -5.03 4.19
C LEU A 151 -25.06 -3.73 3.44
N ASN A 152 -24.58 -2.58 3.93
CA ASN A 152 -24.83 -1.29 3.29
C ASN A 152 -24.23 -1.20 1.87
N GLY A 153 -22.98 -1.63 1.72
CA GLY A 153 -22.31 -1.65 0.41
C GLY A 153 -23.06 -2.54 -0.59
N MET A 154 -23.47 -3.71 -0.15
CA MET A 154 -24.23 -4.67 -0.95
C MET A 154 -25.61 -4.13 -1.33
N LEU A 155 -26.34 -3.51 -0.39
CA LEU A 155 -27.64 -2.91 -0.66
C LEU A 155 -27.53 -1.71 -1.61
N ASN A 156 -26.48 -0.89 -1.49
CA ASN A 156 -26.23 0.19 -2.44
C ASN A 156 -25.97 -0.35 -3.85
N SER A 157 -25.16 -1.40 -3.97
CA SER A 157 -24.91 -2.08 -5.25
C SER A 157 -26.20 -2.65 -5.85
N LEU A 158 -27.02 -3.29 -5.01
CA LEU A 158 -28.33 -3.80 -5.41
C LEU A 158 -29.25 -2.68 -5.89
N ALA A 159 -29.33 -1.57 -5.13
CA ALA A 159 -30.17 -0.42 -5.47
C ALA A 159 -29.76 0.21 -6.81
N ILE A 160 -28.46 0.36 -7.07
CA ILE A 160 -27.94 0.87 -8.35
C ILE A 160 -28.41 -0.01 -9.52
N ASN A 161 -28.27 -1.33 -9.38
CA ASN A 161 -28.69 -2.29 -10.41
C ASN A 161 -30.22 -2.23 -10.60
N TYR A 162 -30.98 -2.25 -9.53
CA TYR A 162 -32.44 -2.18 -9.57
C TYR A 162 -32.95 -0.91 -10.26
N ASN A 163 -32.37 0.24 -9.95
CA ASN A 163 -32.70 1.54 -10.57
C ASN A 163 -32.37 1.55 -12.08
N ARG A 164 -31.41 0.75 -12.51
CA ARG A 164 -31.08 0.53 -13.92
C ARG A 164 -31.92 -0.57 -14.58
N ARG A 165 -33.02 -0.97 -13.91
CA ARG A 165 -33.95 -2.02 -14.36
C ARG A 165 -33.38 -3.43 -14.42
N ASN A 166 -32.19 -3.66 -13.88
CA ASN A 166 -31.66 -5.00 -13.68
C ASN A 166 -32.24 -5.56 -12.38
N LYS A 167 -33.30 -6.39 -12.50
CA LYS A 167 -34.07 -6.89 -11.33
C LYS A 167 -33.62 -8.28 -10.87
N ASP A 168 -32.98 -9.04 -11.74
CA ASP A 168 -32.45 -10.37 -11.40
C ASP A 168 -30.98 -10.24 -10.98
N VAL A 169 -30.76 -9.68 -9.79
CA VAL A 169 -29.43 -9.44 -9.24
C VAL A 169 -29.18 -10.37 -8.07
N LYS A 170 -28.13 -11.18 -8.19
CA LYS A 170 -27.64 -12.08 -7.14
C LYS A 170 -26.19 -11.74 -6.88
N LEU A 171 -25.91 -11.16 -5.73
CA LEU A 171 -24.55 -10.73 -5.34
C LEU A 171 -24.08 -11.46 -4.09
N TYR A 172 -22.78 -11.73 -4.01
CA TYR A 172 -22.12 -12.17 -2.79
C TYR A 172 -20.83 -11.37 -2.60
N GLU A 173 -20.39 -11.26 -1.37
CA GLU A 173 -19.11 -10.67 -0.99
C GLU A 173 -18.49 -11.46 0.15
N LEU A 174 -17.22 -11.82 0.00
CA LEU A 174 -16.39 -12.33 1.10
C LEU A 174 -15.73 -11.13 1.76
N ALA A 175 -16.44 -10.55 2.71
CA ALA A 175 -16.12 -9.26 3.28
C ALA A 175 -15.35 -9.38 4.60
N LYS A 176 -14.41 -8.45 4.82
CA LYS A 176 -13.86 -8.18 6.16
C LYS A 176 -14.70 -7.13 6.85
N VAL A 177 -14.92 -7.31 8.14
CA VAL A 177 -15.52 -6.36 9.06
C VAL A 177 -14.52 -5.99 10.14
N TYR A 178 -14.67 -4.83 10.75
CA TYR A 178 -13.71 -4.28 11.69
C TYR A 178 -14.43 -3.94 12.99
N VAL A 179 -14.06 -4.63 14.04
CA VAL A 179 -14.65 -4.44 15.38
C VAL A 179 -13.55 -3.88 16.27
N PRO A 180 -13.80 -2.78 17.00
CA PRO A 180 -12.81 -2.22 17.91
C PRO A 180 -12.51 -3.20 19.05
N VAL A 181 -11.24 -3.28 19.46
CA VAL A 181 -10.80 -4.04 20.63
C VAL A 181 -10.47 -3.07 21.75
N GLU A 182 -11.05 -3.27 22.93
CA GLU A 182 -10.80 -2.40 24.07
C GLU A 182 -9.32 -2.47 24.49
N GLY A 183 -8.68 -1.30 24.60
CA GLY A 183 -7.29 -1.15 25.08
C GLY A 183 -6.21 -1.28 23.99
N GLU A 184 -6.59 -1.44 22.73
CA GLU A 184 -5.67 -1.32 21.60
C GLU A 184 -5.95 -0.01 20.85
N ASP A 185 -4.94 0.90 20.87
CA ASP A 185 -4.87 2.02 19.92
C ASP A 185 -4.38 1.48 18.58
N LEU A 186 -5.21 1.59 17.56
CA LEU A 186 -4.90 1.21 16.18
C LEU A 186 -4.17 2.33 15.45
#